data_95287cb27394ca0c0aa3ec2417f0d392
#
_entry.id   95287cb27394ca0c0aa3ec2417f0d392
#
_cell.length_a   1.000
_cell.length_b   1.000
_cell.length_c   1.000
_cell.angle_alpha   90.00
_cell.angle_beta   90.00
_cell.angle_gamma   90.00
#
_symmetry.space_group_name_H-M   'P 1'
#
loop_
_entity.id
_entity.type
_entity.pdbx_description
1 polymer ?
#
loop_
_entity_poly.entity_id
_entity_poly.type
_entity_poly.pdbx_seq_one_letter_code
_entity_poly.pdbx_strand_id
1 'polypeptide(L)'
;DLGETIEYSFVVTNLGNTTLTDVTIEDERIDEDSLDPQVVDSLAPGDTATFTATYTVTQQDLDRGEEILNTAVASAATPQDGPRLLSNESSTTTPIDPPNPGISLEKTAALLGDGSELPAESGDEIGYTFVVTNTGNQTLTDVRINDDRVESVSPESVDTLAPGEQAEFTADYEV
;
A
#
# COMPACT_ATOMS: atom_id res chain seq x y z
N ASP A 1 0.03 10.11 -3.53
CA ASP A 1 -1.22 9.50 -2.99
C ASP A 1 -1.32 8.02 -3.34
N LEU A 2 -2.20 7.28 -2.65
CA LEU A 2 -2.53 5.89 -2.98
C LEU A 2 -3.05 5.78 -4.41
N GLY A 3 -2.51 4.82 -5.17
CA GLY A 3 -2.92 4.55 -6.54
C GLY A 3 -2.37 5.53 -7.58
N GLU A 4 -1.58 6.52 -7.18
CA GLU A 4 -0.84 7.35 -8.13
C GLU A 4 0.24 6.54 -8.84
N THR A 5 0.49 6.89 -10.10
CA THR A 5 1.47 6.21 -10.95
C THR A 5 2.74 7.04 -11.06
N ILE A 6 3.86 6.42 -10.78
CA ILE A 6 5.20 6.95 -11.01
C ILE A 6 5.69 6.41 -12.35
N GLU A 7 6.13 7.29 -13.24
CA GLU A 7 6.75 6.91 -14.52
C GLU A 7 8.27 6.92 -14.38
N TYR A 8 8.90 5.82 -14.76
CA TYR A 8 10.37 5.69 -14.82
C TYR A 8 10.85 5.69 -16.26
N SER A 9 11.99 6.31 -16.48
CA SER A 9 12.70 6.29 -17.76
C SER A 9 14.15 5.82 -17.56
N PHE A 10 14.54 4.80 -18.30
CA PHE A 10 15.87 4.20 -18.24
C PHE A 10 16.58 4.39 -19.58
N VAL A 11 17.79 4.95 -19.54
CA VAL A 11 18.63 5.12 -20.73
C VAL A 11 19.83 4.20 -20.61
N VAL A 12 19.92 3.23 -21.51
CA VAL A 12 21.01 2.25 -21.60
C VAL A 12 21.92 2.61 -22.75
N THR A 13 23.22 2.73 -22.50
CA THR A 13 24.23 3.02 -23.54
C THR A 13 25.21 1.85 -23.65
N ASN A 14 25.44 1.35 -24.86
CA ASN A 14 26.48 0.38 -25.11
C ASN A 14 27.84 1.08 -25.19
N LEU A 15 28.61 1.07 -24.11
CA LEU A 15 29.94 1.65 -24.02
C LEU A 15 31.05 0.70 -24.49
N GLY A 16 30.70 -0.52 -24.90
CA GLY A 16 31.63 -1.54 -25.39
C GLY A 16 31.99 -1.39 -26.86
N ASN A 17 32.66 -2.38 -27.39
CA ASN A 17 33.08 -2.48 -28.79
C ASN A 17 32.40 -3.62 -29.55
N THR A 18 31.44 -4.30 -28.94
CA THR A 18 30.63 -5.38 -29.52
C THR A 18 29.17 -5.05 -29.44
N THR A 19 28.37 -5.51 -30.41
CA THR A 19 26.92 -5.38 -30.37
C THR A 19 26.36 -6.26 -29.23
N LEU A 20 25.51 -5.65 -28.39
CA LEU A 20 24.74 -6.35 -27.38
C LEU A 20 23.39 -6.79 -27.94
N THR A 21 22.87 -7.91 -27.48
CA THR A 21 21.54 -8.41 -27.86
C THR A 21 20.67 -8.64 -26.63
N ASP A 22 19.37 -8.73 -26.85
CA ASP A 22 18.38 -8.99 -25.78
C ASP A 22 18.58 -8.06 -24.57
N VAL A 23 18.74 -6.76 -24.85
CA VAL A 23 18.90 -5.73 -23.80
C VAL A 23 17.57 -5.49 -23.13
N THR A 24 17.53 -5.57 -21.80
CA THR A 24 16.34 -5.33 -20.98
C THR A 24 16.71 -4.66 -19.66
N ILE A 25 15.70 -4.22 -18.91
CA ILE A 25 15.83 -3.68 -17.55
C ILE A 25 15.38 -4.73 -16.54
N GLU A 26 16.14 -4.88 -15.46
CA GLU A 26 15.81 -5.67 -14.28
C GLU A 26 15.55 -4.68 -13.14
N ASP A 27 14.30 -4.65 -12.67
CA ASP A 27 13.81 -3.73 -11.65
C ASP A 27 12.66 -4.44 -10.90
N GLU A 28 12.78 -4.56 -9.57
CA GLU A 28 11.82 -5.31 -8.74
C GLU A 28 10.58 -4.48 -8.35
N ARG A 29 10.62 -3.18 -8.64
CA ARG A 29 9.57 -2.27 -8.17
C ARG A 29 8.59 -1.84 -9.26
N ILE A 30 8.92 -1.96 -10.53
CA ILE A 30 8.00 -1.58 -11.61
C ILE A 30 6.81 -2.54 -11.68
N ASP A 31 5.67 -2.03 -12.15
CA ASP A 31 4.48 -2.84 -12.37
C ASP A 31 4.76 -3.92 -13.41
N GLU A 32 4.24 -5.13 -13.18
CA GLU A 32 4.39 -6.25 -14.09
C GLU A 32 3.90 -5.87 -15.49
N ASP A 33 4.65 -6.23 -16.51
CA ASP A 33 4.36 -5.93 -17.92
C ASP A 33 4.36 -4.43 -18.32
N SER A 34 4.71 -3.51 -17.41
CA SER A 34 4.75 -2.07 -17.72
C SER A 34 6.00 -1.64 -18.50
N LEU A 35 7.05 -2.47 -18.54
CA LEU A 35 8.31 -2.13 -19.24
C LEU A 35 8.09 -2.07 -20.76
N ASP A 36 8.42 -0.91 -21.38
CA ASP A 36 8.30 -0.67 -22.81
C ASP A 36 9.55 0.04 -23.37
N PRO A 37 10.24 -0.53 -24.38
CA PRO A 37 10.08 -1.90 -24.85
C PRO A 37 10.50 -2.92 -23.76
N GLN A 38 9.95 -4.12 -23.78
CA GLN A 38 10.37 -5.17 -22.83
C GLN A 38 11.81 -5.63 -23.12
N VAL A 39 12.17 -5.67 -24.41
CA VAL A 39 13.50 -6.07 -24.88
C VAL A 39 13.89 -5.24 -26.13
N VAL A 40 15.14 -4.86 -26.21
CA VAL A 40 15.76 -4.31 -27.41
C VAL A 40 16.66 -5.39 -28.01
N ASP A 41 16.32 -5.87 -29.20
CA ASP A 41 16.96 -7.04 -29.84
C ASP A 41 18.44 -6.81 -30.14
N SER A 42 18.85 -5.56 -30.42
CA SER A 42 20.22 -5.24 -30.81
C SER A 42 20.59 -3.81 -30.44
N LEU A 43 21.75 -3.62 -29.82
CA LEU A 43 22.30 -2.33 -29.45
C LEU A 43 23.79 -2.26 -29.88
N ALA A 44 24.09 -1.52 -30.96
CA ALA A 44 25.43 -1.41 -31.48
C ALA A 44 26.35 -0.58 -30.54
N PRO A 45 27.67 -0.72 -30.66
CA PRO A 45 28.64 0.10 -29.93
C PRO A 45 28.40 1.60 -30.12
N GLY A 46 28.24 2.33 -28.99
CA GLY A 46 27.97 3.77 -28.95
C GLY A 46 26.48 4.13 -29.02
N ASP A 47 25.58 3.19 -29.33
CA ASP A 47 24.14 3.43 -29.39
C ASP A 47 23.51 3.46 -28.00
N THR A 48 22.34 4.09 -27.95
CA THR A 48 21.49 4.16 -26.75
C THR A 48 20.10 3.56 -26.98
N ALA A 49 19.54 2.93 -25.98
CA ALA A 49 18.15 2.51 -25.93
C ALA A 49 17.46 3.17 -24.72
N THR A 50 16.20 3.58 -24.91
CA THR A 50 15.38 4.13 -23.84
C THR A 50 14.24 3.16 -23.54
N PHE A 51 14.05 2.89 -22.27
CA PHE A 51 12.94 2.09 -21.74
C PHE A 51 12.09 2.98 -20.84
N THR A 52 10.81 2.71 -20.77
CA THR A 52 9.89 3.32 -19.82
C THR A 52 9.17 2.23 -19.04
N ALA A 53 8.82 2.52 -17.80
CA ALA A 53 7.99 1.64 -16.98
C ALA A 53 7.21 2.46 -15.95
N THR A 54 6.20 1.85 -15.34
CA THR A 54 5.40 2.47 -14.30
C THR A 54 5.48 1.71 -12.99
N TYR A 55 5.19 2.40 -11.91
CA TYR A 55 4.94 1.84 -10.59
C TYR A 55 3.72 2.51 -9.97
N THR A 56 2.78 1.73 -9.48
CA THR A 56 1.58 2.23 -8.79
C THR A 56 1.82 2.26 -7.29
N VAL A 57 1.71 3.45 -6.68
CA VAL A 57 1.89 3.65 -5.23
C VAL A 57 0.87 2.82 -4.46
N THR A 58 1.36 1.98 -3.56
CA THR A 58 0.56 1.06 -2.75
C THR A 58 0.29 1.60 -1.35
N GLN A 59 -0.73 1.03 -0.67
CA GLN A 59 -0.97 1.34 0.74
C GLN A 59 0.25 0.99 1.62
N GLN A 60 0.98 -0.07 1.27
CA GLN A 60 2.18 -0.45 1.99
C GLN A 60 3.29 0.62 1.92
N ASP A 61 3.41 1.35 0.82
CA ASP A 61 4.36 2.46 0.71
C ASP A 61 3.96 3.60 1.67
N LEU A 62 2.66 3.96 1.69
CA LEU A 62 2.14 4.97 2.61
C LEU A 62 2.29 4.55 4.08
N ASP A 63 2.03 3.28 4.40
CA ASP A 63 2.16 2.75 5.77
C ASP A 63 3.62 2.77 6.27
N ARG A 64 4.60 2.61 5.36
CA ARG A 64 6.03 2.78 5.69
C ARG A 64 6.40 4.22 5.97
N GLY A 65 5.75 5.18 5.30
CA GLY A 65 6.01 6.61 5.45
C GLY A 65 7.41 7.06 4.99
N GLU A 66 8.06 6.26 4.17
CA GLU A 66 9.40 6.52 3.62
C GLU A 66 9.32 6.83 2.13
N GLU A 67 10.27 7.59 1.61
CA GLU A 67 10.40 7.82 0.17
C GLU A 67 10.52 6.49 -0.60
N ILE A 68 9.91 6.42 -1.78
CA ILE A 68 10.00 5.24 -2.64
C ILE A 68 11.37 5.25 -3.33
N LEU A 69 12.27 4.39 -2.86
CA LEU A 69 13.54 4.09 -3.52
C LEU A 69 13.28 3.06 -4.63
N ASN A 70 13.65 3.39 -5.86
CA ASN A 70 13.69 2.47 -6.98
C ASN A 70 15.12 2.27 -7.46
N THR A 71 15.52 1.03 -7.75
CA THR A 71 16.86 0.65 -8.20
C THR A 71 16.75 -0.33 -9.35
N ALA A 72 17.40 0.00 -10.45
CA ALA A 72 17.38 -0.80 -11.68
C ALA A 72 18.79 -1.16 -12.14
N VAL A 73 18.87 -2.26 -12.89
CA VAL A 73 20.07 -2.72 -13.61
C VAL A 73 19.66 -3.07 -15.03
N ALA A 74 20.45 -2.64 -16.02
CA ALA A 74 20.29 -3.14 -17.38
C ALA A 74 21.04 -4.46 -17.55
N SER A 75 20.43 -5.43 -18.24
CA SER A 75 21.06 -6.68 -18.60
C SER A 75 21.02 -6.91 -20.11
N ALA A 76 22.05 -7.56 -20.64
CA ALA A 76 22.17 -7.87 -22.06
C ALA A 76 22.85 -9.21 -22.30
N ALA A 77 22.50 -9.87 -23.40
CA ALA A 77 23.26 -11.00 -23.88
C ALA A 77 24.53 -10.53 -24.61
N THR A 78 25.60 -11.32 -24.49
CA THR A 78 26.86 -11.09 -25.19
C THR A 78 27.00 -12.11 -26.33
N PRO A 79 27.76 -11.78 -27.40
CA PRO A 79 28.07 -12.75 -28.45
C PRO A 79 28.63 -14.05 -27.85
N GLN A 80 28.31 -15.19 -28.48
CA GLN A 80 28.80 -16.52 -28.09
C GLN A 80 28.18 -17.15 -26.85
N ASP A 81 26.93 -16.85 -26.54
CA ASP A 81 26.16 -17.44 -25.41
C ASP A 81 26.90 -17.39 -24.06
N GLY A 82 27.67 -16.34 -23.85
CA GLY A 82 28.31 -16.05 -22.56
C GLY A 82 27.30 -15.65 -21.48
N PRO A 83 27.77 -15.45 -20.24
CA PRO A 83 26.89 -14.93 -19.19
C PRO A 83 26.34 -13.55 -19.58
N ARG A 84 25.13 -13.21 -19.11
CA ARG A 84 24.55 -11.87 -19.32
C ARG A 84 25.48 -10.80 -18.74
N LEU A 85 25.62 -9.73 -19.50
CA LEU A 85 26.33 -8.52 -19.05
C LEU A 85 25.33 -7.69 -18.22
N LEU A 86 25.77 -7.25 -17.06
CA LEU A 86 25.01 -6.33 -16.21
C LEU A 86 25.65 -4.95 -16.20
N SER A 87 24.83 -3.91 -16.16
CA SER A 87 25.26 -2.53 -15.95
C SER A 87 25.63 -2.29 -14.48
N ASN A 88 26.04 -1.06 -14.17
CA ASN A 88 25.94 -0.55 -12.80
C ASN A 88 24.48 -0.42 -12.38
N GLU A 89 24.24 -0.44 -11.07
CA GLU A 89 22.95 -0.05 -10.49
C GLU A 89 22.71 1.46 -10.70
N SER A 90 21.45 1.80 -10.98
CA SER A 90 20.97 3.18 -11.03
C SER A 90 19.73 3.33 -10.15
N SER A 91 19.74 4.29 -9.24
CA SER A 91 18.67 4.47 -8.25
C SER A 91 18.09 5.88 -8.32
N THR A 92 16.79 5.98 -8.00
CA THR A 92 16.09 7.25 -7.82
C THR A 92 15.14 7.13 -6.63
N THR A 93 14.80 8.27 -6.01
CA THR A 93 13.81 8.34 -4.92
C THR A 93 12.64 9.23 -5.31
N THR A 94 11.43 8.80 -4.98
CA THR A 94 10.20 9.59 -5.17
C THR A 94 9.59 9.85 -3.79
N PRO A 95 9.40 11.13 -3.38
CA PRO A 95 8.73 11.44 -2.13
C PRO A 95 7.26 11.02 -2.18
N ILE A 96 6.73 10.61 -1.03
CA ILE A 96 5.32 10.30 -0.83
C ILE A 96 4.72 11.21 0.24
N ASP A 97 3.39 11.21 0.37
CA ASP A 97 2.73 11.94 1.43
C ASP A 97 3.18 11.46 2.81
N PRO A 98 3.45 12.37 3.74
CA PRO A 98 3.87 12.00 5.08
C PRO A 98 2.75 11.22 5.81
N PRO A 99 3.12 10.35 6.77
CA PRO A 99 2.17 9.67 7.63
C PRO A 99 1.24 10.65 8.34
N ASN A 100 -0.06 10.40 8.24
CA ASN A 100 -1.11 11.19 8.90
C ASN A 100 -2.19 10.24 9.42
N PRO A 101 -1.91 9.48 10.51
CA PRO A 101 -2.89 8.57 11.11
C PRO A 101 -4.06 9.36 11.70
N GLY A 102 -5.27 8.83 11.56
CA GLY A 102 -6.48 9.44 12.09
C GLY A 102 -7.55 8.41 12.43
N ILE A 103 -8.30 8.63 13.48
CA ILE A 103 -9.39 7.76 13.92
C ILE A 103 -10.55 8.60 14.44
N SER A 104 -11.78 8.18 14.15
CA SER A 104 -13.00 8.73 14.74
C SER A 104 -13.89 7.63 15.28
N LEU A 105 -14.70 7.97 16.27
CA LEU A 105 -15.65 7.08 16.92
C LEU A 105 -17.04 7.74 16.96
N GLU A 106 -18.06 6.99 16.55
CA GLU A 106 -19.46 7.29 16.81
C GLU A 106 -20.03 6.20 17.73
N LYS A 107 -20.64 6.62 18.87
CA LYS A 107 -21.32 5.73 19.80
C LYS A 107 -22.81 6.02 19.79
N THR A 108 -23.64 5.01 19.61
CA THR A 108 -25.10 5.07 19.73
C THR A 108 -25.59 4.08 20.76
N ALA A 109 -26.78 4.32 21.28
CA ALA A 109 -27.43 3.45 22.27
C ALA A 109 -28.91 3.27 21.94
N ALA A 110 -29.44 2.08 22.20
CA ALA A 110 -30.83 1.76 22.06
C ALA A 110 -31.28 0.84 23.21
N LEU A 111 -32.53 1.00 23.71
CA LEU A 111 -33.12 0.01 24.60
C LEU A 111 -33.44 -1.26 23.80
N LEU A 112 -33.08 -2.40 24.37
CA LEU A 112 -33.36 -3.72 23.81
C LEU A 112 -34.64 -4.32 24.45
N GLY A 113 -35.39 -5.10 23.67
CA GLY A 113 -36.59 -5.80 24.08
C GLY A 113 -37.91 -5.15 23.66
N ASP A 114 -38.94 -5.97 23.57
CA ASP A 114 -40.29 -5.54 23.20
C ASP A 114 -40.98 -4.79 24.39
N GLY A 115 -41.36 -3.52 24.13
CA GLY A 115 -42.03 -2.68 25.09
C GLY A 115 -41.15 -1.82 25.99
N SER A 116 -39.83 -1.80 25.73
CA SER A 116 -38.92 -0.89 26.41
C SER A 116 -39.18 0.56 26.00
N GLU A 117 -39.40 1.45 26.97
CA GLU A 117 -39.64 2.88 26.78
C GLU A 117 -38.66 3.70 27.62
N LEU A 118 -38.34 4.91 27.15
CA LEU A 118 -37.48 5.84 27.90
C LEU A 118 -38.31 6.59 28.95
N PRO A 119 -37.79 6.82 30.16
CA PRO A 119 -36.44 6.48 30.64
C PRO A 119 -36.27 4.98 30.94
N ALA A 120 -35.02 4.47 30.78
CA ALA A 120 -34.66 3.11 31.12
C ALA A 120 -34.88 2.84 32.63
N GLU A 121 -35.41 1.66 32.99
CA GLU A 121 -35.66 1.20 34.35
C GLU A 121 -34.69 0.08 34.75
N SER A 122 -34.65 -0.26 36.03
CA SER A 122 -33.80 -1.36 36.53
C SER A 122 -34.23 -2.70 35.92
N GLY A 123 -33.26 -3.38 35.26
CA GLY A 123 -33.47 -4.64 34.55
C GLY A 123 -33.69 -4.46 33.05
N ASP A 124 -33.76 -3.21 32.56
CA ASP A 124 -33.72 -2.94 31.14
C ASP A 124 -32.32 -3.18 30.58
N GLU A 125 -32.24 -3.61 29.33
CA GLU A 125 -31.03 -3.85 28.63
C GLU A 125 -30.78 -2.74 27.56
N ILE A 126 -29.58 -2.14 27.57
CA ILE A 126 -29.15 -1.12 26.63
C ILE A 126 -28.12 -1.75 25.69
N GLY A 127 -28.45 -1.79 24.40
CA GLY A 127 -27.48 -2.12 23.34
C GLY A 127 -26.71 -0.89 22.91
N TYR A 128 -25.40 -0.98 22.93
CA TYR A 128 -24.47 0.02 22.39
C TYR A 128 -23.93 -0.42 21.04
N THR A 129 -23.87 0.51 20.11
CA THR A 129 -23.17 0.33 18.85
C THR A 129 -22.07 1.39 18.76
N PHE A 130 -20.86 0.95 18.41
CA PHE A 130 -19.69 1.79 18.22
C PHE A 130 -19.24 1.65 16.78
N VAL A 131 -19.20 2.74 16.04
CA VAL A 131 -18.66 2.78 14.67
C VAL A 131 -17.33 3.51 14.69
N VAL A 132 -16.26 2.79 14.43
CA VAL A 132 -14.91 3.35 14.32
C VAL A 132 -14.59 3.57 12.85
N THR A 133 -14.11 4.76 12.48
CA THR A 133 -13.67 5.07 11.12
C THR A 133 -12.19 5.44 11.13
N ASN A 134 -11.42 4.84 10.24
CA ASN A 134 -10.07 5.30 9.95
C ASN A 134 -10.15 6.57 9.07
N THR A 135 -9.79 7.71 9.62
CA THR A 135 -9.82 9.03 8.95
C THR A 135 -8.45 9.48 8.46
N GLY A 136 -7.43 8.64 8.64
CA GLY A 136 -6.06 8.91 8.24
C GLY A 136 -5.71 8.33 6.86
N ASN A 137 -4.40 8.38 6.52
CA ASN A 137 -3.83 7.80 5.30
C ASN A 137 -3.02 6.52 5.54
N GLN A 138 -2.97 6.02 6.78
CA GLN A 138 -2.28 4.80 7.16
C GLN A 138 -3.25 3.74 7.66
N THR A 139 -2.90 2.47 7.45
CA THR A 139 -3.64 1.34 8.01
C THR A 139 -3.52 1.34 9.54
N LEU A 140 -4.66 1.35 10.23
CA LEU A 140 -4.69 1.15 11.68
C LEU A 140 -4.68 -0.35 12.00
N THR A 141 -4.01 -0.71 13.07
CA THR A 141 -3.94 -2.10 13.55
C THR A 141 -4.42 -2.22 14.98
N ASP A 142 -4.92 -3.42 15.33
CA ASP A 142 -5.38 -3.74 16.69
C ASP A 142 -6.41 -2.72 17.22
N VAL A 143 -7.40 -2.38 16.39
CA VAL A 143 -8.46 -1.41 16.74
C VAL A 143 -9.38 -2.01 17.79
N ARG A 144 -9.58 -1.30 18.91
CA ARG A 144 -10.37 -1.75 20.07
C ARG A 144 -11.23 -0.63 20.61
N ILE A 145 -12.31 -1.02 21.28
CA ILE A 145 -13.14 -0.12 22.08
C ILE A 145 -12.77 -0.28 23.55
N ASN A 146 -12.60 0.85 24.21
CA ASN A 146 -12.49 0.92 25.68
C ASN A 146 -13.63 1.79 26.20
N ASP A 147 -14.56 1.18 26.93
CA ASP A 147 -15.76 1.83 27.47
C ASP A 147 -15.88 1.50 28.96
N ASP A 148 -16.29 2.47 29.77
CA ASP A 148 -16.36 2.34 31.23
C ASP A 148 -17.66 1.71 31.75
N ARG A 149 -18.62 1.46 30.85
CA ARG A 149 -19.93 0.90 31.19
C ARG A 149 -20.10 -0.57 30.85
N VAL A 150 -19.37 -1.04 29.85
CA VAL A 150 -19.48 -2.41 29.36
C VAL A 150 -18.21 -3.20 29.65
N GLU A 151 -18.39 -4.45 30.08
CA GLU A 151 -17.28 -5.34 30.44
C GLU A 151 -16.63 -5.99 29.20
N SER A 152 -17.42 -6.15 28.14
CA SER A 152 -16.96 -6.77 26.89
C SER A 152 -17.64 -6.15 25.68
N VAL A 153 -16.91 -6.12 24.58
CA VAL A 153 -17.34 -5.59 23.29
C VAL A 153 -17.14 -6.67 22.23
N SER A 154 -18.02 -6.75 21.26
CA SER A 154 -17.94 -7.72 20.18
C SER A 154 -17.88 -7.01 18.81
N PRO A 155 -16.88 -7.30 17.96
CA PRO A 155 -15.69 -8.12 18.23
C PRO A 155 -14.80 -7.50 19.32
N GLU A 156 -13.88 -8.27 19.92
CA GLU A 156 -12.91 -7.76 20.92
C GLU A 156 -11.91 -6.79 20.29
N SER A 157 -11.51 -7.07 19.05
CA SER A 157 -10.65 -6.21 18.24
C SER A 157 -10.88 -6.43 16.75
N VAL A 158 -10.43 -5.48 15.95
CA VAL A 158 -10.28 -5.60 14.50
C VAL A 158 -8.79 -5.48 14.18
N ASP A 159 -8.24 -6.50 13.52
CA ASP A 159 -6.79 -6.62 13.30
C ASP A 159 -6.23 -5.50 12.43
N THR A 160 -6.98 -5.12 11.38
CA THR A 160 -6.58 -4.06 10.44
C THR A 160 -7.79 -3.25 10.01
N LEU A 161 -7.62 -1.94 9.83
CA LEU A 161 -8.62 -1.02 9.31
C LEU A 161 -7.94 -0.06 8.33
N ALA A 162 -8.19 -0.25 7.04
CA ALA A 162 -7.58 0.56 5.99
C ALA A 162 -8.13 2.01 6.00
N PRO A 163 -7.43 2.98 5.38
CA PRO A 163 -7.93 4.34 5.23
C PRO A 163 -9.34 4.41 4.65
N GLY A 164 -10.24 5.13 5.31
CA GLY A 164 -11.64 5.27 4.95
C GLY A 164 -12.55 4.11 5.35
N GLU A 165 -12.00 2.99 5.83
CA GLU A 165 -12.81 1.86 6.30
C GLU A 165 -13.46 2.14 7.66
N GLN A 166 -14.55 1.40 7.91
CA GLN A 166 -15.30 1.42 9.17
C GLN A 166 -15.34 0.03 9.79
N ALA A 167 -15.24 -0.02 11.11
CA ALA A 167 -15.47 -1.20 11.91
C ALA A 167 -16.58 -0.94 12.91
N GLU A 168 -17.52 -1.88 13.03
CA GLU A 168 -18.62 -1.84 13.98
C GLU A 168 -18.34 -2.79 15.16
N PHE A 169 -18.59 -2.29 16.37
CA PHE A 169 -18.51 -3.04 17.60
C PHE A 169 -19.84 -2.89 18.35
N THR A 170 -20.24 -3.91 19.06
CA THR A 170 -21.47 -3.91 19.85
C THR A 170 -21.20 -4.35 21.28
N ALA A 171 -22.00 -3.88 22.20
CA ALA A 171 -21.99 -4.33 23.60
C ALA A 171 -23.35 -4.09 24.25
N ASP A 172 -23.66 -4.89 25.23
CA ASP A 172 -24.91 -4.79 26.00
C ASP A 172 -24.63 -4.42 27.46
N TYR A 173 -25.52 -3.66 28.04
CA TYR A 173 -25.46 -3.20 29.45
C TYR A 173 -26.83 -3.33 30.13
N GLU A 174 -26.90 -4.02 31.26
CA GLU A 174 -28.08 -4.10 32.11
C GLU A 174 -28.11 -2.94 33.13
N VAL A 175 -29.24 -2.21 33.20
CA VAL A 175 -29.43 -1.03 34.05
C VAL A 175 -29.65 -1.41 35.52
#